data_008674849619426886f163d5385259bc
#
_entry.id   008674849619426886f163d5385259bc
#
_cell.length_a   1.000
_cell.length_b   1.000
_cell.length_c   1.000
_cell.angle_alpha   90.00
_cell.angle_beta   90.00
_cell.angle_gamma   90.00
#
_symmetry.space_group_name_H-M   'P 1'
#
loop_
_entity.id
_entity.type
_entity.pdbx_description
1 polymer ?
#
loop_
_entity_poly.entity_id
_entity_poly.type
_entity_poly.pdbx_seq_one_letter_code
_entity_poly.pdbx_strand_id
1 'polypeptide(L)'
;MTVRDSASRGMGVTNMKYLRFLADGKEKYGILNGNEITEVQGSIFENPAAIDKKYNLSDVRLLAPCKPGKVVAVGLNYVDHVKEFSGRDIPENPVIFIKLPHTVIGPEDLIILPEISNRVDYEAEFAVVIKKYCKNIEPEQAREYILGATCLNDVTARDIQKADGQWTRGKNYETFCPIGPYIVTDLDYTKLDVKLILNGQVKQHGDTSMHIFKTDYLISFISKVIPLEPGDIVTTGTPEGVGPMKPGDVVEVEIEGIGKLTNHVTQADC
;
A
#
# COMPACT_ATOMS: atom_id res chain seq x y z
N MET A 1 -42.76 36.92 7.90
CA MET A 1 -41.52 36.94 8.72
C MET A 1 -41.02 35.53 8.83
N THR A 2 -40.25 35.09 7.87
CA THR A 2 -39.78 33.70 7.71
C THR A 2 -38.32 33.61 8.16
N VAL A 3 -38.12 32.87 9.23
CA VAL A 3 -36.79 32.57 9.78
C VAL A 3 -36.10 31.59 8.83
N ARG A 4 -35.00 32.00 8.22
CA ARG A 4 -34.13 31.13 7.45
C ARG A 4 -33.26 30.35 8.42
N ASP A 5 -33.44 29.04 8.41
CA ASP A 5 -32.53 28.09 9.02
C ASP A 5 -31.18 28.10 8.26
N SER A 6 -30.16 28.58 8.93
CA SER A 6 -28.77 28.53 8.49
C SER A 6 -28.01 27.56 9.40
N ALA A 7 -28.01 26.29 9.05
CA ALA A 7 -27.08 25.34 9.66
C ALA A 7 -26.88 24.09 8.76
N SER A 8 -26.07 24.24 7.71
CA SER A 8 -25.34 23.10 7.15
C SER A 8 -23.85 23.47 7.10
N ARG A 9 -23.24 23.53 8.29
CA ARG A 9 -21.78 23.44 8.37
C ARG A 9 -21.41 22.01 8.04
N GLY A 10 -20.69 21.80 6.93
CA GLY A 10 -20.15 20.50 6.54
C GLY A 10 -19.42 19.87 7.72
N MET A 11 -19.88 18.69 8.13
CA MET A 11 -19.07 17.80 8.95
C MET A 11 -17.81 17.50 8.14
N GLY A 12 -16.65 17.98 8.56
CA GLY A 12 -15.38 17.59 8.00
C GLY A 12 -15.28 16.08 8.09
N VAL A 13 -15.09 15.43 6.94
CA VAL A 13 -14.81 14.00 6.89
C VAL A 13 -13.55 13.77 7.70
N THR A 14 -13.67 13.08 8.83
CA THR A 14 -12.51 12.78 9.68
C THR A 14 -11.93 11.47 9.18
N ASN A 15 -10.80 11.54 8.48
CA ASN A 15 -10.08 10.36 8.02
C ASN A 15 -9.74 9.46 9.21
N MET A 16 -10.27 8.24 9.23
CA MET A 16 -9.90 7.26 10.25
C MET A 16 -8.62 6.55 9.84
N LYS A 17 -7.76 6.27 10.82
CA LYS A 17 -6.54 5.48 10.65
C LYS A 17 -6.72 4.12 11.32
N TYR A 18 -7.03 3.10 10.53
CA TYR A 18 -7.05 1.71 11.01
C TYR A 18 -5.64 1.15 11.03
N LEU A 19 -5.34 0.39 12.08
CA LEU A 19 -4.08 -0.35 12.20
C LEU A 19 -4.31 -1.74 12.78
N ARG A 20 -3.37 -2.63 12.52
CA ARG A 20 -3.29 -3.94 13.15
C ARG A 20 -2.02 -3.97 14.00
N PHE A 21 -2.12 -4.48 15.22
CA PHE A 21 -1.03 -4.45 16.18
C PHE A 21 -1.02 -5.68 17.08
N LEU A 22 0.14 -5.97 17.66
CA LEU A 22 0.34 -7.00 18.66
C LEU A 22 0.38 -6.36 20.05
N ALA A 23 -0.55 -6.76 20.92
CA ALA A 23 -0.57 -6.38 22.34
C ALA A 23 -1.13 -7.54 23.17
N ASP A 24 -0.66 -7.72 24.39
CA ASP A 24 -1.07 -8.81 25.30
C ASP A 24 -0.93 -10.21 24.65
N GLY A 25 0.08 -10.41 23.79
CA GLY A 25 0.31 -11.64 23.04
C GLY A 25 -0.73 -11.96 21.97
N LYS A 26 -1.59 -11.01 21.59
CA LYS A 26 -2.68 -11.18 20.60
C LYS A 26 -2.64 -10.11 19.53
N GLU A 27 -2.96 -10.51 18.31
CA GLU A 27 -3.22 -9.57 17.21
C GLU A 27 -4.57 -8.87 17.42
N LYS A 28 -4.60 -7.59 17.20
CA LYS A 28 -5.75 -6.72 17.41
C LYS A 28 -5.85 -5.71 16.28
N TYR A 29 -7.05 -5.18 16.09
CA TYR A 29 -7.30 -4.01 15.27
C TYR A 29 -7.63 -2.80 16.15
N GLY A 30 -7.29 -1.61 15.68
CA GLY A 30 -7.58 -0.37 16.38
C GLY A 30 -7.73 0.81 15.44
N ILE A 31 -8.24 1.90 16.01
CA ILE A 31 -8.30 3.22 15.38
C ILE A 31 -7.28 4.11 16.09
N LEU A 32 -6.39 4.72 15.32
CA LEU A 32 -5.37 5.64 15.84
C LEU A 32 -5.88 7.06 15.85
N ASN A 33 -5.73 7.73 17.01
CA ASN A 33 -5.96 9.15 17.17
C ASN A 33 -4.77 9.78 17.92
N GLY A 34 -3.97 10.59 17.21
CA GLY A 34 -2.67 11.02 17.73
C GLY A 34 -1.77 9.83 18.03
N ASN A 35 -1.40 9.63 19.30
CA ASN A 35 -0.60 8.48 19.76
C ASN A 35 -1.46 7.43 20.52
N GLU A 36 -2.77 7.62 20.60
CA GLU A 36 -3.67 6.70 21.29
C GLU A 36 -4.37 5.79 20.29
N ILE A 37 -4.32 4.48 20.54
CA ILE A 37 -5.03 3.45 19.80
C ILE A 37 -6.26 3.05 20.61
N THR A 38 -7.44 3.17 20.03
CA THR A 38 -8.66 2.58 20.58
C THR A 38 -8.87 1.22 19.91
N GLU A 39 -8.90 0.12 20.69
CA GLU A 39 -9.14 -1.23 20.18
C GLU A 39 -10.54 -1.31 19.54
N VAL A 40 -10.65 -2.01 18.42
CA VAL A 40 -11.93 -2.30 17.77
C VAL A 40 -12.20 -3.80 17.80
N GLN A 41 -13.47 -4.15 18.00
CA GLN A 41 -13.98 -5.51 17.91
C GLN A 41 -14.71 -5.71 16.58
N GLY A 42 -14.57 -6.90 16.03
CA GLY A 42 -15.13 -7.25 14.72
C GLY A 42 -14.17 -6.97 13.57
N SER A 43 -14.68 -7.13 12.36
CA SER A 43 -13.92 -6.90 11.13
C SER A 43 -13.89 -5.41 10.79
N ILE A 44 -12.71 -4.88 10.47
CA ILE A 44 -12.59 -3.48 9.98
C ILE A 44 -13.29 -3.28 8.62
N PHE A 45 -13.69 -4.35 7.97
CA PHE A 45 -14.44 -4.34 6.72
C PHE A 45 -15.96 -4.33 6.93
N GLU A 46 -16.44 -4.61 8.15
CA GLU A 46 -17.86 -4.80 8.49
C GLU A 46 -18.22 -4.01 9.76
N ASN A 47 -18.28 -2.67 9.67
CA ASN A 47 -18.70 -1.80 10.78
C ASN A 47 -18.07 -2.16 12.15
N PRO A 48 -16.75 -2.02 12.30
CA PRO A 48 -16.06 -2.34 13.55
C PRO A 48 -16.57 -1.48 14.70
N ALA A 49 -16.77 -2.09 15.87
CA ALA A 49 -17.16 -1.39 17.07
C ALA A 49 -15.94 -1.02 17.93
N ALA A 50 -15.76 0.25 18.25
CA ALA A 50 -14.77 0.68 19.22
C ALA A 50 -15.15 0.13 20.61
N ILE A 51 -14.17 -0.41 21.34
CA ILE A 51 -14.36 -0.86 22.73
C ILE A 51 -13.57 0.03 23.69
N ASP A 52 -13.94 0.04 24.96
CA ASP A 52 -13.26 0.86 25.99
C ASP A 52 -11.94 0.21 26.41
N LYS A 53 -11.04 0.03 25.44
CA LYS A 53 -9.67 -0.43 25.68
C LYS A 53 -8.71 0.36 24.80
N LYS A 54 -7.72 0.96 25.43
CA LYS A 54 -6.78 1.88 24.79
C LYS A 54 -5.35 1.43 25.00
N TYR A 55 -4.49 1.78 24.04
CA TYR A 55 -3.05 1.52 24.05
C TYR A 55 -2.31 2.78 23.59
N ASN A 56 -1.07 2.94 24.03
CA ASN A 56 -0.20 3.93 23.44
C ASN A 56 0.51 3.31 22.22
N LEU A 57 0.64 4.05 21.14
CA LEU A 57 1.30 3.60 19.91
C LEU A 57 2.75 3.12 20.17
N SER A 58 3.45 3.74 21.12
CA SER A 58 4.82 3.34 21.49
C SER A 58 4.91 2.01 22.24
N ASP A 59 3.80 1.50 22.79
CA ASP A 59 3.77 0.34 23.68
C ASP A 59 3.35 -0.94 22.95
N VAL A 60 3.11 -0.85 21.64
CA VAL A 60 2.65 -1.96 20.80
C VAL A 60 3.56 -2.16 19.59
N ARG A 61 3.60 -3.39 19.05
CA ARG A 61 4.22 -3.65 17.77
C ARG A 61 3.16 -3.54 16.67
N LEU A 62 3.39 -2.65 15.72
CA LEU A 62 2.57 -2.59 14.50
C LEU A 62 2.79 -3.83 13.65
N LEU A 63 1.75 -4.26 12.97
CA LEU A 63 1.74 -5.33 11.99
C LEU A 63 1.28 -4.77 10.66
N ALA A 64 1.44 -5.52 9.57
CA ALA A 64 0.77 -5.20 8.30
C ALA A 64 -0.70 -4.89 8.58
N PRO A 65 -1.26 -3.76 8.10
CA PRO A 65 -2.55 -3.24 8.59
C PRO A 65 -3.76 -4.13 8.23
N CYS A 66 -3.59 -5.07 7.28
CA CYS A 66 -4.54 -6.15 6.99
C CYS A 66 -3.79 -7.41 6.57
N LYS A 67 -4.53 -8.51 6.39
CA LYS A 67 -4.05 -9.78 5.83
C LYS A 67 -4.71 -9.98 4.48
N PRO A 68 -4.11 -9.53 3.37
CA PRO A 68 -4.73 -9.66 2.05
C PRO A 68 -4.79 -11.13 1.62
N GLY A 69 -5.86 -11.50 0.92
CA GLY A 69 -5.93 -12.77 0.19
C GLY A 69 -5.03 -12.76 -1.05
N LYS A 70 -4.84 -11.58 -1.64
CA LYS A 70 -3.92 -11.29 -2.74
C LYS A 70 -3.59 -9.80 -2.78
N VAL A 71 -2.46 -9.47 -3.40
CA VAL A 71 -2.10 -8.12 -3.80
C VAL A 71 -2.03 -8.09 -5.32
N VAL A 72 -2.95 -7.36 -5.96
CA VAL A 72 -2.92 -7.13 -7.41
C VAL A 72 -2.09 -5.89 -7.66
N ALA A 73 -0.96 -6.07 -8.30
CA ALA A 73 -0.01 -5.00 -8.54
C ALA A 73 -0.05 -4.53 -10.00
N VAL A 74 0.26 -3.24 -10.20
CA VAL A 74 0.25 -2.60 -11.51
C VAL A 74 1.66 -2.08 -11.81
N GLY A 75 2.24 -2.54 -12.89
CA GLY A 75 3.54 -2.05 -13.37
C GLY A 75 3.39 -0.99 -14.44
N LEU A 76 4.48 -0.22 -14.66
CA LEU A 76 4.61 0.73 -15.77
C LEU A 76 3.50 1.82 -15.79
N ASN A 77 3.11 2.32 -14.63
CA ASN A 77 2.01 3.27 -14.49
C ASN A 77 2.44 4.74 -14.28
N TYR A 78 3.73 5.02 -14.37
CA TYR A 78 4.30 6.39 -14.42
C TYR A 78 5.11 6.55 -15.70
N VAL A 79 4.89 7.65 -16.43
CA VAL A 79 5.54 7.90 -17.72
C VAL A 79 7.07 7.90 -17.60
N ASP A 80 7.60 8.56 -16.57
CA ASP A 80 9.05 8.68 -16.41
C ASP A 80 9.68 7.37 -15.95
N HIS A 81 8.99 6.58 -15.15
CA HIS A 81 9.40 5.21 -14.82
C HIS A 81 9.43 4.29 -16.05
N VAL A 82 8.47 4.41 -16.98
CA VAL A 82 8.50 3.66 -18.26
C VAL A 82 9.75 4.00 -19.05
N LYS A 83 10.18 5.27 -19.07
CA LYS A 83 11.39 5.73 -19.78
C LYS A 83 12.70 5.21 -19.17
N GLU A 84 12.75 4.93 -17.85
CA GLU A 84 13.93 4.30 -17.21
C GLU A 84 14.25 2.93 -17.83
N PHE A 85 13.24 2.24 -18.36
CA PHE A 85 13.41 0.97 -19.06
C PHE A 85 13.45 1.24 -20.57
N SER A 86 14.63 1.64 -21.08
CA SER A 86 14.83 1.98 -22.50
C SER A 86 14.20 0.98 -23.46
N GLY A 87 13.44 1.48 -24.45
CA GLY A 87 12.81 0.68 -25.50
C GLY A 87 11.41 0.14 -25.17
N ARG A 88 10.77 0.61 -24.09
CA ARG A 88 9.36 0.32 -23.81
C ARG A 88 8.47 1.51 -24.17
N ASP A 89 7.41 1.22 -24.89
CA ASP A 89 6.32 2.17 -25.12
C ASP A 89 5.41 2.26 -23.88
N ILE A 90 4.69 3.37 -23.76
CA ILE A 90 3.64 3.51 -22.76
C ILE A 90 2.57 2.43 -23.05
N PRO A 91 2.21 1.59 -22.06
CA PRO A 91 1.26 0.51 -22.29
C PRO A 91 -0.14 1.07 -22.61
N GLU A 92 -0.83 0.47 -23.57
CA GLU A 92 -2.23 0.81 -23.91
C GLU A 92 -3.23 0.35 -22.83
N ASN A 93 -2.88 -0.68 -22.07
CA ASN A 93 -3.69 -1.23 -20.98
C ASN A 93 -2.83 -1.45 -19.73
N PRO A 94 -3.42 -1.43 -18.51
CA PRO A 94 -2.70 -1.73 -17.29
C PRO A 94 -1.98 -3.07 -17.33
N VAL A 95 -0.69 -3.07 -17.01
CA VAL A 95 0.11 -4.30 -16.85
C VAL A 95 -0.05 -4.78 -15.42
N ILE A 96 -0.81 -5.86 -15.22
CA ILE A 96 -1.10 -6.39 -13.88
C ILE A 96 -0.30 -7.66 -13.59
N PHE A 97 0.07 -7.82 -12.32
CA PHE A 97 0.68 -9.03 -11.79
C PHE A 97 0.25 -9.25 -10.34
N ILE A 98 0.59 -10.40 -9.75
CA ILE A 98 0.16 -10.76 -8.41
C ILE A 98 1.36 -10.86 -7.48
N LYS A 99 1.23 -10.29 -6.28
CA LYS A 99 2.06 -10.62 -5.12
C LYS A 99 1.23 -11.47 -4.16
N LEU A 100 1.81 -12.57 -3.72
CA LEU A 100 1.13 -13.56 -2.90
C LEU A 100 1.17 -13.18 -1.40
N PRO A 101 0.22 -13.63 -0.58
CA PRO A 101 0.11 -13.23 0.83
C PRO A 101 1.37 -13.46 1.68
N HIS A 102 2.17 -14.50 1.36
CA HIS A 102 3.40 -14.81 2.10
C HIS A 102 4.50 -13.74 1.94
N THR A 103 4.39 -12.87 0.94
CA THR A 103 5.35 -11.77 0.74
C THR A 103 5.10 -10.59 1.67
N VAL A 104 3.92 -10.55 2.31
CA VAL A 104 3.45 -9.38 3.07
C VAL A 104 4.11 -9.30 4.43
N ILE A 105 4.72 -8.15 4.72
CA ILE A 105 5.26 -7.78 6.03
C ILE A 105 4.75 -6.40 6.46
N GLY A 106 4.88 -6.10 7.75
CA GLY A 106 4.44 -4.85 8.36
C GLY A 106 5.56 -3.83 8.57
N PRO A 107 5.25 -2.72 9.27
CA PRO A 107 6.24 -1.74 9.68
C PRO A 107 7.31 -2.37 10.57
N GLU A 108 8.56 -1.90 10.42
CA GLU A 108 9.76 -2.32 11.16
C GLU A 108 10.18 -3.79 10.92
N ASP A 109 9.43 -4.55 10.10
CA ASP A 109 9.82 -5.92 9.74
C ASP A 109 11.00 -5.90 8.74
N LEU A 110 11.76 -7.00 8.69
CA LEU A 110 12.94 -7.14 7.85
C LEU A 110 12.58 -7.48 6.41
N ILE A 111 13.14 -6.75 5.46
CA ILE A 111 13.21 -7.17 4.06
C ILE A 111 14.42 -8.07 3.90
N ILE A 112 14.21 -9.32 3.52
CA ILE A 112 15.25 -10.35 3.41
C ILE A 112 15.68 -10.47 1.95
N LEU A 113 16.94 -10.13 1.66
CA LEU A 113 17.50 -10.27 0.32
C LEU A 113 17.86 -11.73 0.05
N PRO A 114 17.28 -12.37 -1.01
CA PRO A 114 17.58 -13.75 -1.33
C PRO A 114 18.99 -13.87 -1.96
N GLU A 115 19.74 -14.92 -1.60
CA GLU A 115 21.11 -15.16 -2.11
C GLU A 115 21.18 -15.31 -3.64
N ILE A 116 20.11 -15.82 -4.25
CA ILE A 116 20.03 -16.07 -5.69
C ILE A 116 19.93 -14.80 -6.54
N SER A 117 19.61 -13.64 -5.93
CA SER A 117 19.51 -12.36 -6.64
C SER A 117 20.68 -11.46 -6.35
N ASN A 118 21.30 -10.93 -7.38
CA ASN A 118 22.38 -9.95 -7.28
C ASN A 118 21.89 -8.50 -7.20
N ARG A 119 20.57 -8.29 -7.38
CA ARG A 119 19.99 -6.96 -7.36
C ARG A 119 18.53 -6.98 -6.93
N VAL A 120 18.26 -6.50 -5.72
CA VAL A 120 16.92 -6.31 -5.18
C VAL A 120 16.65 -4.82 -5.06
N ASP A 121 15.65 -4.34 -5.80
CA ASP A 121 15.26 -2.93 -5.86
C ASP A 121 14.05 -2.65 -4.96
N TYR A 122 13.99 -1.41 -4.44
CA TYR A 122 12.80 -0.82 -3.83
C TYR A 122 11.89 -0.19 -4.88
N GLU A 123 10.59 -0.13 -4.61
CA GLU A 123 9.57 0.54 -5.43
C GLU A 123 8.46 1.10 -4.53
N ALA A 124 8.48 2.42 -4.25
CA ALA A 124 7.43 3.08 -3.46
C ALA A 124 6.14 3.17 -4.25
N GLU A 125 5.04 2.70 -3.66
CA GLU A 125 3.74 2.68 -4.30
C GLU A 125 2.61 3.14 -3.36
N PHE A 126 1.69 3.91 -3.93
CA PHE A 126 0.37 4.13 -3.36
C PHE A 126 -0.46 2.86 -3.56
N ALA A 127 -1.15 2.42 -2.52
CA ALA A 127 -1.99 1.23 -2.56
C ALA A 127 -3.35 1.46 -1.90
N VAL A 128 -4.39 0.82 -2.41
CA VAL A 128 -5.73 0.84 -1.82
C VAL A 128 -6.14 -0.53 -1.33
N VAL A 129 -6.90 -0.55 -0.23
CA VAL A 129 -7.42 -1.76 0.41
C VAL A 129 -8.90 -1.90 0.09
N ILE A 130 -9.30 -3.05 -0.41
CA ILE A 130 -10.69 -3.33 -0.81
C ILE A 130 -11.58 -3.53 0.43
N LYS A 131 -12.76 -2.92 0.41
CA LYS A 131 -13.73 -2.95 1.50
C LYS A 131 -14.73 -4.10 1.42
N LYS A 132 -15.22 -4.38 0.22
CA LYS A 132 -16.30 -5.34 -0.05
C LYS A 132 -16.05 -6.06 -1.37
N TYR A 133 -16.68 -7.22 -1.57
CA TYR A 133 -16.57 -7.98 -2.82
C TYR A 133 -16.82 -7.07 -4.04
N CYS A 134 -15.88 -7.09 -4.97
CA CYS A 134 -15.82 -6.19 -6.11
C CYS A 134 -15.60 -7.01 -7.40
N LYS A 135 -16.58 -6.95 -8.32
CA LYS A 135 -16.53 -7.66 -9.61
C LYS A 135 -17.30 -6.87 -10.66
N ASN A 136 -16.72 -6.67 -11.83
CA ASN A 136 -17.34 -6.02 -12.99
C ASN A 136 -17.96 -4.64 -12.66
N ILE A 137 -17.22 -3.78 -11.97
CA ILE A 137 -17.68 -2.43 -11.64
C ILE A 137 -17.19 -1.40 -12.67
N GLU A 138 -17.88 -0.27 -12.75
CA GLU A 138 -17.41 0.88 -13.53
C GLU A 138 -16.53 1.82 -12.67
N PRO A 139 -15.64 2.64 -13.29
CA PRO A 139 -14.69 3.49 -12.56
C PRO A 139 -15.35 4.42 -11.52
N GLU A 140 -16.52 4.96 -11.83
CA GLU A 140 -17.27 5.88 -10.96
C GLU A 140 -17.74 5.23 -9.66
N GLN A 141 -17.82 3.90 -9.64
CA GLN A 141 -18.23 3.11 -8.48
C GLN A 141 -17.05 2.73 -7.57
N ALA A 142 -15.80 2.87 -8.06
CA ALA A 142 -14.61 2.30 -7.40
C ALA A 142 -14.47 2.72 -5.93
N ARG A 143 -14.73 3.99 -5.62
CA ARG A 143 -14.62 4.54 -4.25
C ARG A 143 -15.54 3.85 -3.23
N GLU A 144 -16.66 3.29 -3.65
CA GLU A 144 -17.55 2.54 -2.77
C GLU A 144 -16.99 1.19 -2.34
N TYR A 145 -15.99 0.68 -3.08
CA TYR A 145 -15.33 -0.62 -2.84
C TYR A 145 -13.99 -0.48 -2.15
N ILE A 146 -13.51 0.74 -1.90
CA ILE A 146 -12.25 1.02 -1.22
C ILE A 146 -12.52 1.30 0.26
N LEU A 147 -11.82 0.59 1.16
CA LEU A 147 -11.82 0.89 2.60
C LEU A 147 -10.96 2.11 2.89
N GLY A 148 -9.80 2.19 2.27
CA GLY A 148 -8.83 3.25 2.46
C GLY A 148 -7.53 2.97 1.72
N ALA A 149 -6.53 3.78 2.00
CA ALA A 149 -5.23 3.74 1.35
C ALA A 149 -4.09 3.44 2.33
N THR A 150 -2.99 2.89 1.83
CA THR A 150 -1.78 2.54 2.60
C THR A 150 -0.52 2.73 1.75
N CYS A 151 0.65 2.80 2.38
CA CYS A 151 1.93 2.71 1.68
C CYS A 151 2.26 1.26 1.37
N LEU A 152 2.97 1.04 0.26
CA LEU A 152 3.48 -0.26 -0.13
C LEU A 152 4.88 -0.10 -0.75
N ASN A 153 5.76 -1.07 -0.51
CA ASN A 153 7.03 -1.21 -1.22
C ASN A 153 6.98 -2.49 -2.06
N ASP A 154 6.94 -2.36 -3.40
CA ASP A 154 6.93 -3.49 -4.32
C ASP A 154 8.34 -4.01 -4.59
N VAL A 155 8.96 -4.60 -3.55
CA VAL A 155 10.33 -5.12 -3.59
C VAL A 155 10.50 -6.11 -4.73
N THR A 156 11.61 -5.95 -5.49
CA THR A 156 11.82 -6.62 -6.77
C THR A 156 13.22 -7.18 -6.91
N ALA A 157 13.38 -8.49 -7.08
CA ALA A 157 14.61 -9.11 -7.56
C ALA A 157 14.75 -8.80 -9.06
N ARG A 158 15.45 -7.71 -9.36
CA ARG A 158 15.44 -7.07 -10.70
C ARG A 158 16.12 -7.89 -11.77
N ASP A 159 17.19 -8.55 -11.45
CA ASP A 159 17.91 -9.44 -12.36
C ASP A 159 17.04 -10.65 -12.75
N ILE A 160 16.34 -11.23 -11.77
CA ILE A 160 15.43 -12.37 -11.98
C ILE A 160 14.20 -11.93 -12.79
N GLN A 161 13.61 -10.77 -12.44
CA GLN A 161 12.48 -10.22 -13.20
C GLN A 161 12.82 -10.03 -14.69
N LYS A 162 14.03 -9.53 -14.98
CA LYS A 162 14.50 -9.34 -16.37
C LYS A 162 14.77 -10.65 -17.07
N ALA A 163 15.40 -11.62 -16.39
CA ALA A 163 15.76 -12.90 -16.98
C ALA A 163 14.53 -13.75 -17.33
N ASP A 164 13.51 -13.76 -16.48
CA ASP A 164 12.30 -14.57 -16.67
C ASP A 164 11.32 -13.96 -17.69
N GLY A 165 11.33 -12.64 -17.86
CA GLY A 165 10.33 -11.93 -18.67
C GLY A 165 8.94 -11.87 -18.02
N GLN A 166 8.56 -12.89 -17.26
CA GLN A 166 7.35 -12.98 -16.46
C GLN A 166 7.70 -12.67 -14.98
N TRP A 167 6.94 -11.79 -14.31
CA TRP A 167 7.40 -11.13 -13.07
C TRP A 167 7.18 -11.93 -11.78
N THR A 168 6.44 -13.04 -11.83
CA THR A 168 6.04 -13.77 -10.61
C THR A 168 7.22 -14.09 -9.71
N ARG A 169 8.31 -14.69 -10.22
CA ARG A 169 9.45 -15.10 -9.41
C ARG A 169 10.21 -13.89 -8.84
N GLY A 170 10.44 -12.85 -9.65
CA GLY A 170 11.14 -11.64 -9.22
C GLY A 170 10.40 -10.80 -8.16
N LYS A 171 9.08 -11.00 -8.01
CA LYS A 171 8.19 -10.21 -7.16
C LYS A 171 7.64 -10.97 -5.93
N ASN A 172 7.93 -12.27 -5.78
CA ASN A 172 7.27 -13.12 -4.78
C ASN A 172 8.21 -13.88 -3.83
N TYR A 173 9.39 -13.33 -3.54
CA TYR A 173 10.16 -13.80 -2.40
C TYR A 173 9.48 -13.41 -1.09
N GLU A 174 9.73 -14.15 -0.01
CA GLU A 174 9.30 -13.75 1.34
C GLU A 174 9.72 -12.29 1.60
N THR A 175 8.90 -11.56 2.33
CA THR A 175 9.14 -10.16 2.73
C THR A 175 9.12 -9.12 1.62
N PHE A 176 8.82 -9.50 0.37
CA PHE A 176 8.87 -8.58 -0.79
C PHE A 176 7.65 -7.67 -0.95
N CYS A 177 6.73 -7.62 0.04
CA CYS A 177 5.58 -6.74 0.04
C CYS A 177 5.34 -6.06 1.39
N PRO A 178 6.26 -5.16 1.83
CA PRO A 178 5.99 -4.30 2.98
C PRO A 178 4.76 -3.45 2.74
N ILE A 179 3.82 -3.41 3.72
CA ILE A 179 2.61 -2.57 3.69
C ILE A 179 2.37 -1.88 5.04
N GLY A 180 1.82 -0.69 5.02
CA GLY A 180 1.48 0.07 6.23
C GLY A 180 1.78 1.55 6.15
N PRO A 181 1.91 2.23 7.28
CA PRO A 181 1.70 1.74 8.64
C PRO A 181 0.22 1.59 9.02
N TYR A 182 -0.67 2.28 8.28
CA TYR A 182 -2.11 2.38 8.55
C TYR A 182 -2.91 2.19 7.27
N ILE A 183 -4.21 1.92 7.41
CA ILE A 183 -5.20 2.14 6.35
C ILE A 183 -5.91 3.45 6.69
N VAL A 184 -5.80 4.44 5.83
CA VAL A 184 -6.43 5.76 6.00
C VAL A 184 -7.67 5.84 5.13
N THR A 185 -8.85 5.99 5.77
CA THR A 185 -10.13 6.09 5.05
C THR A 185 -10.36 7.48 4.47
N ASP A 186 -11.27 7.59 3.51
CA ASP A 186 -11.81 8.84 2.97
C ASP A 186 -10.74 9.85 2.49
N LEU A 187 -9.54 9.34 2.15
CA LEU A 187 -8.45 10.14 1.63
C LEU A 187 -8.74 10.55 0.17
N ASP A 188 -8.54 11.83 -0.13
CA ASP A 188 -8.52 12.26 -1.52
C ASP A 188 -7.16 11.90 -2.14
N TYR A 189 -7.16 10.86 -2.96
CA TYR A 189 -5.96 10.34 -3.62
C TYR A 189 -5.75 10.84 -5.05
N THR A 190 -6.40 11.93 -5.42
CA THR A 190 -6.23 12.52 -6.77
C THR A 190 -4.83 13.10 -6.97
N LYS A 191 -4.23 13.64 -5.90
CA LYS A 191 -2.86 14.13 -5.89
C LYS A 191 -2.26 14.03 -4.50
N LEU A 192 -1.47 12.99 -4.27
CA LEU A 192 -0.73 12.75 -3.03
C LEU A 192 0.74 12.53 -3.35
N ASP A 193 1.63 13.20 -2.65
CA ASP A 193 3.07 12.96 -2.75
C ASP A 193 3.41 11.52 -2.37
N VAL A 194 4.22 10.86 -3.19
CA VAL A 194 4.77 9.51 -2.98
C VAL A 194 6.29 9.59 -3.03
N LYS A 195 6.94 9.24 -1.93
CA LYS A 195 8.40 9.26 -1.80
C LYS A 195 8.95 7.94 -1.34
N LEU A 196 10.12 7.60 -1.86
CA LEU A 196 10.99 6.61 -1.24
C LEU A 196 12.23 7.30 -0.68
N ILE A 197 12.54 6.94 0.56
CA ILE A 197 13.71 7.44 1.28
C ILE A 197 14.57 6.24 1.64
N LEU A 198 15.85 6.25 1.22
CA LEU A 198 16.83 5.23 1.56
C LEU A 198 17.93 5.87 2.40
N ASN A 199 18.10 5.39 3.63
CA ASN A 199 19.10 5.93 4.59
C ASN A 199 19.01 7.46 4.74
N GLY A 200 17.79 7.99 4.87
CA GLY A 200 17.51 9.42 5.01
C GLY A 200 17.61 10.24 3.72
N GLN A 201 17.89 9.62 2.57
CA GLN A 201 17.97 10.31 1.28
C GLN A 201 16.78 9.96 0.39
N VAL A 202 16.07 10.97 -0.11
CA VAL A 202 14.98 10.78 -1.09
C VAL A 202 15.57 10.22 -2.39
N LYS A 203 15.06 9.06 -2.81
CA LYS A 203 15.45 8.36 -4.04
C LYS A 203 14.37 8.36 -5.10
N GLN A 204 13.10 8.28 -4.69
CA GLN A 204 11.97 8.43 -5.59
C GLN A 204 11.08 9.56 -5.08
N HIS A 205 10.52 10.34 -5.99
CA HIS A 205 9.52 11.36 -5.69
C HIS A 205 8.59 11.53 -6.89
N GLY A 206 7.33 11.27 -6.68
CA GLY A 206 6.25 11.49 -7.63
C GLY A 206 4.97 11.81 -6.89
N ASP A 207 3.86 11.86 -7.58
CA ASP A 207 2.54 11.99 -6.98
C ASP A 207 1.49 11.16 -7.74
N THR A 208 0.36 10.88 -7.11
CA THR A 208 -0.70 10.04 -7.68
C THR A 208 -1.38 10.67 -8.91
N SER A 209 -1.25 11.98 -9.13
CA SER A 209 -1.76 12.63 -10.34
C SER A 209 -0.92 12.30 -11.59
N MET A 210 0.30 11.77 -11.40
CA MET A 210 1.20 11.37 -12.49
C MET A 210 0.91 9.96 -13.03
N HIS A 211 -0.01 9.20 -12.39
CA HIS A 211 -0.42 7.87 -12.89
C HIS A 211 -0.97 7.95 -14.31
N ILE A 212 -0.52 7.05 -15.18
CA ILE A 212 -1.07 6.85 -16.53
C ILE A 212 -2.52 6.38 -16.43
N PHE A 213 -2.74 5.31 -15.67
CA PHE A 213 -4.06 4.78 -15.35
C PHE A 213 -4.42 5.16 -13.91
N LYS A 214 -5.50 5.94 -13.74
CA LYS A 214 -5.95 6.42 -12.42
C LYS A 214 -6.48 5.28 -11.56
N THR A 215 -6.41 5.42 -10.24
CA THR A 215 -6.80 4.39 -9.27
C THR A 215 -8.20 3.84 -9.51
N ASP A 216 -9.19 4.69 -9.74
CA ASP A 216 -10.58 4.28 -9.95
C ASP A 216 -10.72 3.42 -11.23
N TYR A 217 -10.02 3.79 -12.30
CA TYR A 217 -9.94 2.99 -13.53
C TYR A 217 -9.25 1.64 -13.30
N LEU A 218 -8.15 1.61 -12.52
CA LEU A 218 -7.45 0.37 -12.20
C LEU A 218 -8.36 -0.63 -11.46
N ILE A 219 -9.11 -0.16 -10.45
CA ILE A 219 -10.06 -1.02 -9.73
C ILE A 219 -11.11 -1.59 -10.68
N SER A 220 -11.71 -0.74 -11.54
CA SER A 220 -12.66 -1.19 -12.56
C SER A 220 -12.05 -2.23 -13.49
N PHE A 221 -10.88 -1.93 -14.09
CA PHE A 221 -10.18 -2.82 -15.00
C PHE A 221 -9.88 -4.17 -14.38
N ILE A 222 -9.28 -4.18 -13.19
CA ILE A 222 -8.92 -5.39 -12.44
C ILE A 222 -10.17 -6.20 -12.10
N SER A 223 -11.25 -5.56 -11.65
CA SER A 223 -12.49 -6.24 -11.25
C SER A 223 -13.18 -7.00 -12.38
N LYS A 224 -12.90 -6.63 -13.63
CA LYS A 224 -13.40 -7.32 -14.84
C LYS A 224 -12.64 -8.62 -15.13
N VAL A 225 -11.43 -8.77 -14.58
CA VAL A 225 -10.56 -9.95 -14.78
C VAL A 225 -10.45 -10.78 -13.52
N ILE A 226 -10.21 -10.12 -12.38
CA ILE A 226 -9.94 -10.75 -11.08
C ILE A 226 -10.95 -10.19 -10.07
N PRO A 227 -11.91 -10.99 -9.57
CA PRO A 227 -12.74 -10.56 -8.45
C PRO A 227 -11.89 -10.20 -7.23
N LEU A 228 -12.20 -9.08 -6.59
CA LEU A 228 -11.51 -8.61 -5.39
C LEU A 228 -12.38 -8.85 -4.15
N GLU A 229 -11.73 -9.29 -3.06
CA GLU A 229 -12.36 -9.59 -1.78
C GLU A 229 -12.01 -8.53 -0.73
N PRO A 230 -12.78 -8.41 0.36
CA PRO A 230 -12.41 -7.55 1.48
C PRO A 230 -11.01 -7.85 1.99
N GLY A 231 -10.18 -6.82 2.08
CA GLY A 231 -8.78 -6.94 2.50
C GLY A 231 -7.78 -7.16 1.38
N ASP A 232 -8.20 -7.50 0.16
CA ASP A 232 -7.30 -7.50 -1.00
C ASP A 232 -6.74 -6.09 -1.23
N ILE A 233 -5.54 -6.03 -1.79
CA ILE A 233 -4.84 -4.78 -2.05
C ILE A 233 -4.65 -4.61 -3.55
N VAL A 234 -4.83 -3.39 -4.03
CA VAL A 234 -4.44 -2.97 -5.37
C VAL A 234 -3.39 -1.89 -5.25
N THR A 235 -2.21 -2.11 -5.86
CA THR A 235 -1.14 -1.11 -5.95
C THR A 235 -1.21 -0.38 -7.28
N THR A 236 -0.54 0.75 -7.39
CA THR A 236 -0.75 1.67 -8.52
C THR A 236 0.49 1.96 -9.32
N GLY A 237 1.59 1.24 -9.08
CA GLY A 237 2.88 1.46 -9.72
C GLY A 237 3.73 2.48 -8.97
N THR A 238 5.01 2.51 -9.33
CA THR A 238 6.07 3.30 -8.70
C THR A 238 6.55 4.42 -9.61
N PRO A 239 6.94 5.61 -9.07
CA PRO A 239 7.61 6.65 -9.84
C PRO A 239 9.03 6.24 -10.25
N GLU A 240 9.70 7.06 -11.06
CA GLU A 240 11.10 6.87 -11.43
C GLU A 240 12.04 6.89 -10.21
N GLY A 241 13.28 6.39 -10.38
CA GLY A 241 14.32 6.37 -9.35
C GLY A 241 14.40 5.07 -8.56
N VAL A 242 13.88 3.96 -9.11
CA VAL A 242 14.07 2.63 -8.52
C VAL A 242 15.56 2.28 -8.40
N GLY A 243 15.93 1.58 -7.33
CA GLY A 243 17.33 1.29 -7.10
C GLY A 243 17.59 0.18 -6.08
N PRO A 244 18.83 -0.32 -6.02
CA PRO A 244 19.17 -1.46 -5.21
C PRO A 244 19.24 -1.13 -3.72
N MET A 245 18.82 -2.09 -2.91
CA MET A 245 19.04 -2.15 -1.46
C MET A 245 20.19 -3.07 -1.11
N LYS A 246 20.78 -2.85 0.07
CA LYS A 246 21.86 -3.66 0.66
C LYS A 246 21.53 -4.01 2.11
N PRO A 247 22.09 -5.09 2.66
CA PRO A 247 21.97 -5.38 4.08
C PRO A 247 22.43 -4.20 4.94
N GLY A 248 21.65 -3.85 5.96
CA GLY A 248 21.86 -2.70 6.83
C GLY A 248 21.16 -1.40 6.37
N ASP A 249 20.59 -1.37 5.17
CA ASP A 249 19.81 -0.21 4.72
C ASP A 249 18.50 -0.07 5.51
N VAL A 250 18.06 1.18 5.67
CA VAL A 250 16.72 1.56 6.14
C VAL A 250 15.98 2.16 4.94
N VAL A 251 14.86 1.55 4.58
CA VAL A 251 14.02 1.97 3.47
C VAL A 251 12.66 2.43 3.97
N GLU A 252 12.23 3.61 3.52
CA GLU A 252 11.00 4.22 3.97
C GLU A 252 10.14 4.63 2.76
N VAL A 253 8.86 4.23 2.78
CA VAL A 253 7.85 4.74 1.84
C VAL A 253 7.00 5.76 2.58
N GLU A 254 7.00 7.01 2.11
CA GLU A 254 6.23 8.10 2.69
C GLU A 254 5.17 8.58 1.70
N ILE A 255 3.91 8.60 2.13
CA ILE A 255 2.80 9.11 1.33
C ILE A 255 2.03 10.14 2.12
N GLU A 256 1.76 11.29 1.47
CA GLU A 256 1.00 12.38 2.04
C GLU A 256 -0.36 11.91 2.58
N GLY A 257 -0.71 12.33 3.79
CA GLY A 257 -1.97 11.96 4.45
C GLY A 257 -2.01 10.54 5.05
N ILE A 258 -1.12 9.63 4.63
CA ILE A 258 -1.02 8.27 5.19
C ILE A 258 0.02 8.23 6.31
N GLY A 259 1.26 8.57 6.00
CA GLY A 259 2.39 8.48 6.90
C GLY A 259 3.57 7.76 6.27
N LYS A 260 4.40 7.17 7.11
CA LYS A 260 5.67 6.57 6.73
C LYS A 260 5.72 5.09 7.10
N LEU A 261 6.00 4.24 6.14
CA LEU A 261 6.28 2.82 6.32
C LEU A 261 7.79 2.62 6.31
N THR A 262 8.36 2.23 7.44
CA THR A 262 9.80 1.97 7.61
C THR A 262 10.07 0.47 7.65
N ASN A 263 11.08 0.01 6.92
CA ASN A 263 11.58 -1.36 6.99
C ASN A 263 13.11 -1.38 6.98
N HIS A 264 13.69 -2.46 7.51
CA HIS A 264 15.13 -2.68 7.57
C HIS A 264 15.51 -3.80 6.63
N VAL A 265 16.68 -3.69 5.99
CA VAL A 265 17.13 -4.67 5.00
C VAL A 265 18.20 -5.60 5.60
N THR A 266 18.04 -6.90 5.38
CA THR A 266 19.01 -7.91 5.79
C THR A 266 19.27 -8.92 4.66
N GLN A 267 20.35 -9.70 4.79
CA GLN A 267 20.61 -10.84 3.92
C GLN A 267 19.91 -12.09 4.50
N ALA A 268 19.48 -13.00 3.65
CA ALA A 268 19.08 -14.33 4.11
C ALA A 268 20.25 -15.00 4.87
N ASP A 269 19.93 -15.63 6.01
CA ASP A 269 20.91 -16.47 6.71
C ASP A 269 21.14 -17.76 5.90
N CYS A 270 22.42 -18.17 5.77
CA CYS A 270 22.83 -19.40 5.08
C CYS A 270 22.35 -20.66 5.83
#